data_370e3ccf17112b8c801ff96904939534
#
_entry.id   370e3ccf17112b8c801ff96904939534
#
_cell.length_a   1.000
_cell.length_b   1.000
_cell.length_c   1.000
_cell.angle_alpha   90.00
_cell.angle_beta   90.00
_cell.angle_gamma   90.00
#
_symmetry.space_group_name_H-M   'P 1'
#
loop_
_entity.id
_entity.type
_entity.pdbx_description
1 polymer ?
#
loop_
_entity_poly.entity_id
_entity_poly.type
_entity_poly.pdbx_seq_one_letter_code
_entity_poly.pdbx_strand_id
1 'polypeptide(L)'
;MGGEKMICTVTFNPSLDYIVSVEDFKLGLTNRTSSELMLPGGKGINVSTVLMNLGIENTALGFMAGFVGDEIVRKLEEMGVKSDFIKIPEGVSRINLKLKSIDGTEINGMGPKISAEKVQELMEKLDTLKEGDVLFLAGSIPSSMPDDMYEKIMARLDGRGVMIVVDATRDLLVNVLKY
;
A
#
# COMPACT_ATOMS: atom_id res chain seq x y z
N MET A 1 -31.64 4.18 -9.38
CA MET A 1 -31.14 4.06 -7.99
C MET A 1 -29.62 3.95 -8.11
N GLY A 2 -28.88 5.03 -7.82
CA GLY A 2 -27.41 5.00 -7.83
C GLY A 2 -26.94 4.12 -6.67
N GLY A 3 -26.27 3.00 -6.99
CA GLY A 3 -25.62 2.20 -5.98
C GLY A 3 -24.56 3.04 -5.23
N GLU A 4 -24.28 2.67 -3.99
CA GLU A 4 -23.24 3.30 -3.19
C GLU A 4 -21.89 3.23 -3.95
N LYS A 5 -21.24 4.39 -4.11
CA LYS A 5 -19.95 4.47 -4.82
C LYS A 5 -18.87 3.84 -3.97
N MET A 6 -18.09 2.95 -4.56
CA MET A 6 -16.97 2.32 -3.89
C MET A 6 -15.69 3.15 -4.10
N ILE A 7 -14.92 3.31 -3.04
CA ILE A 7 -13.58 3.91 -3.10
C ILE A 7 -12.58 2.85 -2.67
N CYS A 8 -11.65 2.55 -3.55
CA CYS A 8 -10.59 1.57 -3.30
C CYS A 8 -9.21 2.22 -3.38
N THR A 9 -8.29 1.77 -2.55
CA THR A 9 -6.87 2.10 -2.66
C THR A 9 -6.06 0.83 -2.89
N VAL A 10 -5.03 0.88 -3.72
CA VAL A 10 -4.12 -0.25 -3.94
C VAL A 10 -2.74 0.09 -3.42
N THR A 11 -2.20 -0.80 -2.57
CA THR A 11 -0.81 -0.78 -2.12
C THR A 11 -0.18 -2.11 -2.44
N PHE A 12 0.69 -2.18 -3.45
CA PHE A 12 1.31 -3.45 -3.85
C PHE A 12 2.28 -4.01 -2.81
N ASN A 13 2.95 -3.14 -2.06
CA ASN A 13 3.97 -3.55 -1.07
C ASN A 13 3.80 -2.79 0.25
N PRO A 14 2.74 -3.10 1.01
CA PRO A 14 2.50 -2.50 2.32
C PRO A 14 3.62 -2.80 3.30
N SER A 15 3.75 -1.97 4.33
CA SER A 15 4.77 -2.12 5.36
C SER A 15 4.19 -1.96 6.76
N LEU A 16 4.88 -2.54 7.73
CA LEU A 16 4.81 -2.12 9.11
C LEU A 16 5.97 -1.15 9.35
N ASP A 17 5.66 0.12 9.54
CA ASP A 17 6.66 1.15 9.76
C ASP A 17 7.00 1.21 11.25
N TYR A 18 8.23 0.81 11.60
CA TYR A 18 8.78 0.90 12.95
C TYR A 18 9.57 2.19 13.07
N ILE A 19 8.98 3.17 13.72
CA ILE A 19 9.50 4.52 13.88
C ILE A 19 10.14 4.63 15.26
N VAL A 20 11.44 4.91 15.31
CA VAL A 20 12.19 4.98 16.56
C VAL A 20 12.95 6.29 16.69
N SER A 21 13.10 6.75 17.92
CA SER A 21 14.05 7.79 18.31
C SER A 21 15.16 7.18 19.13
N VAL A 22 16.40 7.57 18.87
CA VAL A 22 17.58 7.14 19.60
C VAL A 22 18.38 8.40 19.95
N GLU A 23 18.62 8.65 21.23
CA GLU A 23 19.48 9.73 21.65
C GLU A 23 20.94 9.35 21.43
N ASP A 24 21.73 10.26 20.86
CA ASP A 24 23.17 10.09 20.64
C ASP A 24 23.53 8.77 19.92
N PHE A 25 22.88 8.52 18.77
CA PHE A 25 23.10 7.32 17.96
C PHE A 25 24.57 7.20 17.54
N LYS A 26 25.15 5.99 17.77
CA LYS A 26 26.55 5.69 17.45
C LYS A 26 26.66 4.44 16.60
N LEU A 27 27.31 4.55 15.46
CA LEU A 27 27.65 3.40 14.62
C LEU A 27 28.56 2.44 15.37
N GLY A 28 28.34 1.13 15.16
CA GLY A 28 29.16 0.07 15.75
C GLY A 28 28.91 -0.20 17.22
N LEU A 29 27.97 0.49 17.84
CA LEU A 29 27.59 0.31 19.25
C LEU A 29 26.14 -0.14 19.40
N THR A 30 25.79 -0.68 20.56
CA THR A 30 24.40 -0.93 20.94
C THR A 30 23.73 0.39 21.26
N ASN A 31 22.74 0.74 20.47
CA ASN A 31 21.88 1.90 20.70
C ASN A 31 20.57 1.45 21.34
N ARG A 32 19.98 2.29 22.19
CA ARG A 32 18.67 2.03 22.81
C ARG A 32 17.70 3.10 22.39
N THR A 33 16.46 2.69 22.09
CA THR A 33 15.39 3.60 21.73
C THR A 33 14.93 4.41 22.94
N SER A 34 14.64 5.67 22.73
CA SER A 34 13.96 6.53 23.70
C SER A 34 12.46 6.64 23.44
N SER A 35 12.03 6.37 22.19
CA SER A 35 10.61 6.23 21.84
C SER A 35 10.43 5.29 20.66
N GLU A 36 9.27 4.65 20.61
CA GLU A 36 8.91 3.68 19.58
C GLU A 36 7.46 3.86 19.16
N LEU A 37 7.19 3.69 17.86
CA LEU A 37 5.84 3.72 17.30
C LEU A 37 5.77 2.77 16.11
N MET A 38 4.73 1.94 16.04
CA MET A 38 4.46 1.05 14.91
C MET A 38 3.18 1.46 14.22
N LEU A 39 3.26 1.77 12.93
CA LEU A 39 2.13 2.17 12.10
C LEU A 39 2.05 1.32 10.81
N PRO A 40 0.82 1.04 10.31
CA PRO A 40 0.68 0.52 8.97
C PRO A 40 1.16 1.57 7.97
N GLY A 41 1.91 1.14 6.96
CA GLY A 41 2.53 2.02 6.00
C GLY A 41 2.34 1.53 4.56
N GLY A 42 2.68 2.42 3.64
CA GLY A 42 2.46 2.30 2.20
C GLY A 42 1.55 3.42 1.71
N LYS A 43 1.86 3.98 0.52
CA LYS A 43 1.17 5.18 0.03
C LYS A 43 -0.35 5.00 -0.09
N GLY A 44 -0.83 3.89 -0.64
CA GLY A 44 -2.27 3.61 -0.72
C GLY A 44 -2.91 3.45 0.65
N ILE A 45 -2.23 2.81 1.61
CA ILE A 45 -2.69 2.72 3.01
C ILE A 45 -2.78 4.12 3.65
N ASN A 46 -1.80 4.99 3.39
CA ASN A 46 -1.85 6.36 3.88
C ASN A 46 -3.05 7.13 3.30
N VAL A 47 -3.36 6.93 2.01
CA VAL A 47 -4.58 7.50 1.39
C VAL A 47 -5.82 6.95 2.08
N SER A 48 -5.92 5.64 2.31
CA SER A 48 -7.05 5.02 3.02
C SER A 48 -7.25 5.62 4.40
N THR A 49 -6.17 5.79 5.16
CA THR A 49 -6.20 6.37 6.50
C THR A 49 -6.69 7.84 6.47
N VAL A 50 -6.21 8.63 5.50
CA VAL A 50 -6.65 10.02 5.33
C VAL A 50 -8.13 10.09 4.97
N LEU A 51 -8.59 9.27 4.04
CA LEU A 51 -10.00 9.20 3.66
C LEU A 51 -10.87 8.84 4.88
N MET A 52 -10.47 7.84 5.66
CA MET A 52 -11.19 7.43 6.86
C MET A 52 -11.27 8.56 7.90
N ASN A 53 -10.16 9.29 8.12
CA ASN A 53 -10.13 10.44 9.02
C ASN A 53 -11.05 11.60 8.55
N LEU A 54 -11.32 11.68 7.26
CA LEU A 54 -12.27 12.62 6.66
C LEU A 54 -13.72 12.09 6.68
N GLY A 55 -13.98 10.93 7.27
CA GLY A 55 -15.29 10.28 7.30
C GLY A 55 -15.70 9.64 5.98
N ILE A 56 -14.74 9.37 5.08
CA ILE A 56 -14.99 8.77 3.76
C ILE A 56 -14.64 7.27 3.84
N GLU A 57 -15.66 6.43 3.75
CA GLU A 57 -15.49 4.99 3.71
C GLU A 57 -14.71 4.56 2.46
N ASN A 58 -13.77 3.65 2.64
CA ASN A 58 -12.96 3.11 1.55
C ASN A 58 -12.46 1.71 1.89
N THR A 59 -11.95 0.99 0.89
CA THR A 59 -11.37 -0.35 1.05
C THR A 59 -9.93 -0.38 0.57
N ALA A 60 -9.02 -0.78 1.45
CA ALA A 60 -7.61 -0.96 1.12
C ALA A 60 -7.39 -2.35 0.50
N LEU A 61 -6.79 -2.38 -0.68
CA LEU A 61 -6.43 -3.57 -1.45
C LEU A 61 -4.91 -3.67 -1.60
N GLY A 62 -4.42 -4.86 -1.93
CA GLY A 62 -3.01 -5.14 -2.18
C GLY A 62 -2.62 -6.53 -1.70
N PHE A 63 -1.36 -6.70 -1.28
CA PHE A 63 -0.83 -8.01 -0.91
C PHE A 63 -0.27 -8.00 0.51
N MET A 64 -0.56 -9.04 1.27
CA MET A 64 -0.10 -9.21 2.65
C MET A 64 0.52 -10.60 2.85
N ALA A 65 1.55 -10.69 3.68
CA ALA A 65 2.24 -11.94 3.98
C ALA A 65 2.64 -12.04 5.45
N GLY A 66 2.47 -13.25 6.02
CA GLY A 66 2.94 -13.62 7.34
C GLY A 66 2.42 -12.72 8.47
N PHE A 67 3.02 -12.84 9.64
CA PHE A 67 2.60 -12.12 10.85
C PHE A 67 2.66 -10.60 10.71
N VAL A 68 3.57 -10.07 9.90
CA VAL A 68 3.65 -8.62 9.64
C VAL A 68 2.43 -8.15 8.86
N GLY A 69 1.99 -8.93 7.86
CA GLY A 69 0.76 -8.66 7.13
C GLY A 69 -0.46 -8.70 8.01
N ASP A 70 -0.56 -9.73 8.87
CA ASP A 70 -1.67 -9.87 9.82
C ASP A 70 -1.71 -8.68 10.80
N GLU A 71 -0.56 -8.19 11.28
CA GLU A 71 -0.48 -7.00 12.16
C GLU A 71 -0.87 -5.70 11.43
N ILE A 72 -0.50 -5.54 10.16
CA ILE A 72 -0.93 -4.39 9.35
C ILE A 72 -2.46 -4.36 9.24
N VAL A 73 -3.08 -5.50 8.91
CA VAL A 73 -4.55 -5.63 8.83
C VAL A 73 -5.20 -5.30 10.16
N ARG A 74 -4.72 -5.87 11.27
CA ARG A 74 -5.23 -5.59 12.61
C ARG A 74 -5.20 -4.09 12.95
N LYS A 75 -4.10 -3.41 12.62
CA LYS A 75 -3.98 -1.96 12.85
C LYS A 75 -4.91 -1.14 11.97
N LEU A 76 -5.14 -1.54 10.73
CA LEU A 76 -6.10 -0.88 9.84
C LEU A 76 -7.54 -1.03 10.36
N GLU A 77 -7.90 -2.21 10.86
CA GLU A 77 -9.20 -2.45 11.49
C GLU A 77 -9.40 -1.57 12.73
N GLU A 78 -8.38 -1.42 13.59
CA GLU A 78 -8.42 -0.51 14.74
C GLU A 78 -8.61 0.96 14.35
N MET A 79 -8.13 1.34 13.16
CA MET A 79 -8.32 2.67 12.58
C MET A 79 -9.65 2.82 11.83
N GLY A 80 -10.47 1.77 11.77
CA GLY A 80 -11.74 1.74 11.05
C GLY A 80 -11.62 1.60 9.53
N VAL A 81 -10.43 1.36 8.99
CA VAL A 81 -10.20 1.15 7.55
C VAL A 81 -10.58 -0.27 7.17
N LYS A 82 -11.53 -0.41 6.25
CA LYS A 82 -11.85 -1.70 5.65
C LYS A 82 -10.71 -2.17 4.77
N SER A 83 -10.40 -3.45 4.79
CA SER A 83 -9.34 -4.02 3.95
C SER A 83 -9.76 -5.36 3.33
N ASP A 84 -9.31 -5.61 2.11
CA ASP A 84 -9.51 -6.87 1.39
C ASP A 84 -8.22 -7.26 0.66
N PHE A 85 -7.16 -7.48 1.45
CA PHE A 85 -5.84 -7.84 0.96
C PHE A 85 -5.76 -9.29 0.51
N ILE A 86 -4.99 -9.53 -0.55
CA ILE A 86 -4.67 -10.86 -1.03
C ILE A 86 -3.53 -11.42 -0.19
N LYS A 87 -3.77 -12.59 0.41
CA LYS A 87 -2.77 -13.26 1.23
C LYS A 87 -1.73 -13.98 0.36
N ILE A 88 -0.45 -13.63 0.57
CA ILE A 88 0.69 -14.32 -0.03
C ILE A 88 1.11 -15.43 0.91
N PRO A 89 1.21 -16.69 0.43
CA PRO A 89 1.45 -17.85 1.30
C PRO A 89 2.85 -17.90 1.88
N GLU A 90 3.84 -17.31 1.20
CA GLU A 90 5.26 -17.36 1.57
C GLU A 90 5.83 -15.98 1.85
N GLY A 91 6.80 -15.93 2.77
CA GLY A 91 7.46 -14.69 3.15
C GLY A 91 6.70 -13.88 4.18
N VAL A 92 7.09 -12.63 4.31
CA VAL A 92 6.47 -11.66 5.24
C VAL A 92 6.34 -10.30 4.55
N SER A 93 5.28 -9.55 4.86
CA SER A 93 5.18 -8.15 4.50
C SER A 93 6.37 -7.38 5.09
N ARG A 94 6.79 -6.31 4.43
CA ARG A 94 8.03 -5.63 4.85
C ARG A 94 7.86 -4.87 6.17
N ILE A 95 8.95 -4.79 6.91
CA ILE A 95 9.12 -3.85 8.02
C ILE A 95 10.05 -2.75 7.52
N ASN A 96 9.67 -1.51 7.73
CA ASN A 96 10.55 -0.36 7.50
C ASN A 96 10.97 0.21 8.84
N LEU A 97 12.27 0.38 9.04
CA LEU A 97 12.82 1.08 10.20
C LEU A 97 13.02 2.56 9.86
N LYS A 98 12.42 3.45 10.63
CA LYS A 98 12.56 4.91 10.48
C LYS A 98 13.24 5.50 11.69
N LEU A 99 14.45 6.00 11.51
CA LEU A 99 15.28 6.61 12.56
C LEU A 99 15.04 8.12 12.59
N LYS A 100 14.14 8.60 13.46
CA LYS A 100 13.79 10.04 13.54
C LYS A 100 14.96 10.93 13.92
N SER A 101 15.86 10.44 14.76
CA SER A 101 16.98 11.21 15.31
C SER A 101 18.19 11.32 14.38
N ILE A 102 18.14 10.73 13.17
CA ILE A 102 19.26 10.73 12.22
C ILE A 102 18.74 11.16 10.85
N ASP A 103 18.53 12.46 10.68
CA ASP A 103 18.19 13.13 9.41
C ASP A 103 17.15 12.37 8.55
N GLY A 104 16.18 11.70 9.20
CA GLY A 104 15.16 10.94 8.51
C GLY A 104 15.67 9.66 7.82
N THR A 105 16.74 9.04 8.34
CA THR A 105 17.27 7.78 7.82
C THR A 105 16.23 6.67 7.89
N GLU A 106 16.02 5.99 6.75
CA GLU A 106 15.10 4.86 6.64
C GLU A 106 15.82 3.62 6.12
N ILE A 107 15.46 2.46 6.68
CA ILE A 107 15.87 1.13 6.19
C ILE A 107 14.60 0.40 5.78
N ASN A 108 14.38 0.25 4.49
CA ASN A 108 13.16 -0.32 3.95
C ASN A 108 13.34 -1.80 3.59
N GLY A 109 12.47 -2.64 4.16
CA GLY A 109 12.40 -4.06 3.83
C GLY A 109 11.89 -4.29 2.39
N MET A 110 12.18 -5.47 1.84
CA MET A 110 11.81 -5.80 0.45
C MET A 110 10.35 -6.27 0.32
N GLY A 111 9.85 -6.99 1.31
CA GLY A 111 8.53 -7.63 1.24
C GLY A 111 8.53 -8.98 0.51
N PRO A 112 7.36 -9.62 0.38
CA PRO A 112 7.21 -10.93 -0.21
C PRO A 112 7.33 -10.88 -1.74
N LYS A 113 7.65 -12.03 -2.35
CA LYS A 113 7.51 -12.20 -3.81
C LYS A 113 6.04 -12.40 -4.16
N ILE A 114 5.55 -11.65 -5.14
CA ILE A 114 4.18 -11.72 -5.61
C ILE A 114 4.16 -12.53 -6.90
N SER A 115 3.42 -13.63 -6.92
CA SER A 115 3.28 -14.48 -8.10
C SER A 115 2.31 -13.88 -9.11
N ALA A 116 2.42 -14.28 -10.38
CA ALA A 116 1.50 -13.87 -11.43
C ALA A 116 0.04 -14.28 -11.13
N GLU A 117 -0.17 -15.41 -10.47
CA GLU A 117 -1.48 -15.85 -10.00
C GLU A 117 -2.09 -14.86 -9.01
N LYS A 118 -1.31 -14.38 -8.04
CA LYS A 118 -1.77 -13.38 -7.06
C LYS A 118 -2.02 -12.01 -7.69
N VAL A 119 -1.23 -11.64 -8.69
CA VAL A 119 -1.52 -10.45 -9.51
C VAL A 119 -2.85 -10.61 -10.23
N GLN A 120 -3.13 -11.78 -10.81
CA GLN A 120 -4.40 -12.04 -11.48
C GLN A 120 -5.58 -11.97 -10.51
N GLU A 121 -5.44 -12.49 -9.29
CA GLU A 121 -6.44 -12.38 -8.22
C GLU A 121 -6.77 -10.91 -7.88
N LEU A 122 -5.75 -10.03 -7.85
CA LEU A 122 -5.98 -8.58 -7.69
C LEU A 122 -6.75 -8.00 -8.88
N MET A 123 -6.37 -8.38 -10.11
CA MET A 123 -7.05 -7.89 -11.31
C MET A 123 -8.54 -8.29 -11.32
N GLU A 124 -8.88 -9.50 -10.86
CA GLU A 124 -10.26 -9.97 -10.73
C GLU A 124 -11.04 -9.19 -9.67
N LYS A 125 -10.41 -8.83 -8.53
CA LYS A 125 -11.02 -7.93 -7.55
C LYS A 125 -11.32 -6.55 -8.17
N LEU A 126 -10.38 -5.99 -8.96
CA LEU A 126 -10.57 -4.70 -9.62
C LEU A 126 -11.66 -4.75 -10.71
N ASP A 127 -11.93 -5.91 -11.31
CA ASP A 127 -13.02 -6.08 -12.27
C ASP A 127 -14.41 -5.84 -11.67
N THR A 128 -14.55 -5.87 -10.35
CA THR A 128 -15.82 -5.56 -9.67
C THR A 128 -16.16 -4.07 -9.67
N LEU A 129 -15.18 -3.21 -9.96
CA LEU A 129 -15.35 -1.76 -10.04
C LEU A 129 -16.24 -1.38 -11.24
N LYS A 130 -17.08 -0.39 -11.05
CA LYS A 130 -18.09 0.06 -12.01
C LYS A 130 -18.11 1.59 -12.13
N GLU A 131 -18.94 2.08 -13.02
CA GLU A 131 -19.12 3.52 -13.25
C GLU A 131 -19.41 4.29 -11.95
N GLY A 132 -18.64 5.34 -11.73
CA GLY A 132 -18.71 6.22 -10.57
C GLY A 132 -17.85 5.78 -9.37
N ASP A 133 -17.27 4.56 -9.39
CA ASP A 133 -16.30 4.14 -8.37
C ASP A 133 -14.97 4.87 -8.53
N VAL A 134 -14.16 4.91 -7.46
CA VAL A 134 -12.86 5.59 -7.44
C VAL A 134 -11.78 4.59 -7.04
N LEU A 135 -10.70 4.54 -7.81
CA LEU A 135 -9.53 3.72 -7.55
C LEU A 135 -8.28 4.58 -7.38
N PHE A 136 -7.63 4.48 -6.23
CA PHE A 136 -6.32 5.08 -5.99
C PHE A 136 -5.21 4.04 -6.22
N LEU A 137 -4.30 4.34 -7.15
CA LEU A 137 -3.08 3.58 -7.39
C LEU A 137 -1.90 4.38 -6.84
N ALA A 138 -1.31 3.97 -5.72
CA ALA A 138 -0.29 4.77 -5.06
C ALA A 138 0.88 3.93 -4.53
N GLY A 139 2.09 4.43 -4.77
CA GLY A 139 3.34 3.85 -4.29
C GLY A 139 4.16 3.13 -5.35
N SER A 140 5.22 2.46 -4.92
CA SER A 140 6.13 1.72 -5.80
C SER A 140 5.58 0.35 -6.17
N ILE A 141 5.94 -0.12 -7.35
CA ILE A 141 5.72 -1.49 -7.81
C ILE A 141 6.90 -2.34 -7.33
N PRO A 142 6.66 -3.46 -6.61
CA PRO A 142 7.73 -4.39 -6.22
C PRO A 142 8.43 -4.99 -7.44
N SER A 143 9.73 -5.23 -7.34
CA SER A 143 10.52 -5.84 -8.43
C SER A 143 10.09 -7.26 -8.83
N SER A 144 9.25 -7.92 -8.03
CA SER A 144 8.63 -9.21 -8.35
C SER A 144 7.42 -9.09 -9.26
N MET A 145 6.93 -7.86 -9.52
CA MET A 145 5.81 -7.57 -10.40
C MET A 145 6.29 -6.85 -11.67
N PRO A 146 5.51 -6.93 -12.77
CA PRO A 146 5.79 -6.11 -13.95
C PRO A 146 5.77 -4.61 -13.60
N ASP A 147 6.73 -3.87 -14.12
CA ASP A 147 6.86 -2.41 -13.90
C ASP A 147 5.74 -1.60 -14.57
N ASP A 148 5.02 -2.18 -15.53
CA ASP A 148 3.88 -1.61 -16.23
C ASP A 148 2.51 -1.91 -15.55
N MET A 149 2.50 -2.35 -14.28
CA MET A 149 1.25 -2.75 -13.60
C MET A 149 0.18 -1.66 -13.54
N TYR A 150 0.57 -0.41 -13.34
CA TYR A 150 -0.39 0.69 -13.33
C TYR A 150 -1.06 0.85 -14.70
N GLU A 151 -0.27 0.80 -15.76
CA GLU A 151 -0.77 0.84 -17.13
C GLU A 151 -1.73 -0.33 -17.43
N LYS A 152 -1.38 -1.54 -17.01
CA LYS A 152 -2.24 -2.72 -17.17
C LYS A 152 -3.58 -2.59 -16.45
N ILE A 153 -3.57 -2.04 -15.23
CA ILE A 153 -4.80 -1.79 -14.48
C ILE A 153 -5.65 -0.74 -15.18
N MET A 154 -5.05 0.37 -15.61
CA MET A 154 -5.78 1.44 -16.29
C MET A 154 -6.38 0.95 -17.62
N ALA A 155 -5.61 0.22 -18.43
CA ALA A 155 -6.10 -0.38 -19.67
C ALA A 155 -7.26 -1.36 -19.44
N ARG A 156 -7.22 -2.13 -18.34
CA ARG A 156 -8.29 -3.08 -17.98
C ARG A 156 -9.59 -2.39 -17.56
N LEU A 157 -9.50 -1.23 -16.95
CA LEU A 157 -10.64 -0.46 -16.46
C LEU A 157 -11.08 0.64 -17.44
N ASP A 158 -10.38 0.79 -18.58
CA ASP A 158 -10.71 1.79 -19.58
C ASP A 158 -12.16 1.62 -20.09
N GLY A 159 -12.84 2.72 -20.28
CA GLY A 159 -14.25 2.75 -20.72
C GLY A 159 -15.28 2.28 -19.67
N ARG A 160 -14.88 1.89 -18.45
CA ARG A 160 -15.82 1.42 -17.41
C ARG A 160 -16.37 2.54 -16.53
N GLY A 161 -15.96 3.79 -16.74
CA GLY A 161 -16.43 4.95 -15.96
C GLY A 161 -15.89 4.99 -14.52
N VAL A 162 -14.80 4.24 -14.22
CA VAL A 162 -14.09 4.29 -12.94
C VAL A 162 -13.14 5.49 -12.96
N MET A 163 -13.18 6.32 -11.92
CA MET A 163 -12.19 7.38 -11.75
C MET A 163 -10.91 6.79 -11.17
N ILE A 164 -9.79 6.90 -11.90
CA ILE A 164 -8.50 6.39 -11.43
C ILE A 164 -7.60 7.56 -11.03
N VAL A 165 -7.12 7.55 -9.79
CA VAL A 165 -6.18 8.53 -9.25
C VAL A 165 -4.83 7.86 -9.07
N VAL A 166 -3.79 8.37 -9.71
CA VAL A 166 -2.44 7.78 -9.69
C VAL A 166 -1.46 8.70 -8.99
N ASP A 167 -0.79 8.17 -7.95
CA ASP A 167 0.41 8.76 -7.35
C ASP A 167 1.63 7.91 -7.71
N ALA A 168 2.27 8.26 -8.80
CA ALA A 168 3.45 7.60 -9.34
C ALA A 168 4.58 8.59 -9.60
N THR A 169 5.80 8.08 -9.66
CA THR A 169 7.00 8.89 -9.92
C THR A 169 7.68 8.49 -11.23
N ARG A 170 8.39 9.43 -11.87
CA ARG A 170 9.22 9.19 -13.06
C ARG A 170 8.44 8.55 -14.21
N ASP A 171 9.02 7.49 -14.79
CA ASP A 171 8.50 6.81 -15.98
C ASP A 171 7.11 6.20 -15.77
N LEU A 172 6.81 5.76 -14.55
CA LEU A 172 5.47 5.25 -14.21
C LEU A 172 4.38 6.30 -14.40
N LEU A 173 4.67 7.57 -14.07
CA LEU A 173 3.71 8.66 -14.28
C LEU A 173 3.53 8.95 -15.77
N VAL A 174 4.63 8.98 -16.54
CA VAL A 174 4.57 9.26 -17.99
C VAL A 174 3.75 8.19 -18.72
N ASN A 175 3.91 6.93 -18.34
CA ASN A 175 3.23 5.80 -19.00
C ASN A 175 1.71 5.80 -18.78
N VAL A 176 1.22 6.41 -17.70
CA VAL A 176 -0.22 6.45 -17.40
C VAL A 176 -0.93 7.69 -17.95
N LEU A 177 -0.20 8.71 -18.41
CA LEU A 177 -0.80 9.96 -18.92
C LEU A 177 -1.59 9.81 -20.22
N LYS A 178 -1.52 8.67 -20.89
CA LYS A 178 -2.27 8.37 -22.12
C LYS A 178 -3.70 7.86 -21.87
N TYR A 179 -4.04 7.53 -20.64
CA TYR A 179 -5.37 7.13 -20.17
C TYR A 179 -6.02 8.28 -19.39
#